data_d914e41a1d7f9aa277ab0247e99cc775
#
_entry.id   d914e41a1d7f9aa277ab0247e99cc775
#
_cell.length_a   1.000
_cell.length_b   1.000
_cell.length_c   1.000
_cell.angle_alpha   90.00
_cell.angle_beta   90.00
_cell.angle_gamma   90.00
#
_symmetry.space_group_name_H-M   'P 1'
#
loop_
_entity.id
_entity.type
_entity.pdbx_description
1 polymer ?
#
loop_
_entity_poly.entity_id
_entity_poly.type
_entity_poly.pdbx_seq_one_letter_code
_entity_poly.pdbx_strand_id
1 'polypeptide(L)'
;GKEVSKKEDDESKGGDDNMKHNVFDNDRRDDKNFLSHAAQKEILDLAKSSGVGSLKAAMEIYMDEHSLQHDGISGFVQSGTGDVTTLFPEYVEAHPGRTPELITNDMGWVDAIMAKTQKIPNGRVRTSHVDIRNIDSLSAKGYKKGNEKKLTGNYELVRRTTDPQTVYVTSELHRDDVVDIEDFDYVQFQYGIDQISLKETLAVATMIGDSRENSDPEKIFPEHIRPVWTDDELYTIHKDIDFEAMAKELQGNNAADYFGESFIYAEAMITALRKARKNFRGTGKPDLYITTDMHNTMILARDRNGRRIYETDTELAAALGVDKIYEVTQFEDKIRTDSTGKKHKLHAICVNMADYGYGASKGGDVTHFTDFDIKFNQLQSLLETRKSGQLTRIKSAIVIEEIVTDSEAHVV
;
A
#
# COMPACT_ATOMS: atom_id res chain seq x y z
N GLY A 1 42.43 -56.89 57.08
CA GLY A 1 42.75 -55.82 56.22
C GLY A 1 41.50 -55.33 55.50
N LYS A 2 41.09 -54.16 55.85
CA LYS A 2 39.96 -53.44 55.15
C LYS A 2 40.56 -52.22 54.50
N GLU A 3 40.56 -52.16 53.20
CA GLU A 3 40.81 -50.94 52.45
C GLU A 3 39.48 -50.29 52.12
N VAL A 4 39.38 -49.05 52.51
CA VAL A 4 38.26 -48.14 52.21
C VAL A 4 38.65 -47.35 50.99
N SER A 5 38.01 -47.55 49.87
CA SER A 5 38.18 -46.68 48.70
C SER A 5 37.33 -45.42 48.85
N LYS A 6 38.00 -44.27 48.79
CA LYS A 6 37.35 -42.97 48.72
C LYS A 6 36.62 -42.82 47.38
N LYS A 7 35.34 -42.47 47.46
CA LYS A 7 34.60 -41.86 46.38
C LYS A 7 35.00 -40.39 46.30
N GLU A 8 35.58 -39.97 45.24
CA GLU A 8 35.65 -38.56 44.85
C GLU A 8 34.30 -38.15 44.30
N ASP A 9 33.72 -37.14 44.89
CA ASP A 9 32.57 -36.45 44.42
C ASP A 9 32.92 -35.64 43.20
N ASP A 10 32.41 -36.04 42.04
CA ASP A 10 32.50 -35.30 40.85
C ASP A 10 31.33 -34.28 40.86
N GLU A 11 31.66 -33.04 41.27
CA GLU A 11 30.78 -31.91 41.16
C GLU A 11 30.57 -31.63 39.65
N SER A 12 29.46 -32.07 39.15
CA SER A 12 29.06 -31.83 37.78
C SER A 12 28.84 -30.35 37.55
N LYS A 13 29.57 -29.83 36.64
CA LYS A 13 29.37 -28.55 35.97
C LYS A 13 27.95 -28.50 35.36
N GLY A 14 27.05 -27.89 36.06
CA GLY A 14 25.82 -27.37 35.48
C GLY A 14 26.18 -26.02 34.84
N GLY A 15 26.10 -25.95 33.53
CA GLY A 15 26.27 -24.65 32.88
C GLY A 15 26.43 -24.62 31.36
N ASP A 16 26.54 -25.78 30.70
CA ASP A 16 26.93 -25.76 29.28
C ASP A 16 25.93 -26.43 28.30
N ASP A 17 24.77 -26.84 28.75
CA ASP A 17 23.83 -27.55 27.85
C ASP A 17 23.06 -26.60 26.92
N ASN A 18 23.05 -25.30 27.18
CA ASN A 18 22.35 -24.34 26.29
C ASN A 18 23.17 -23.91 25.07
N MET A 19 24.49 -24.24 25.02
CA MET A 19 25.31 -23.93 23.84
C MET A 19 25.33 -25.03 22.78
N LYS A 20 24.82 -26.21 23.06
CA LYS A 20 24.92 -27.36 22.13
C LYS A 20 24.00 -27.25 20.89
N HIS A 21 23.13 -26.27 20.85
CA HIS A 21 22.21 -26.02 19.74
C HIS A 21 22.48 -24.70 18.99
N ASN A 22 23.62 -24.07 19.21
CA ASN A 22 23.97 -22.85 18.55
C ASN A 22 24.53 -23.16 17.15
N VAL A 23 24.14 -22.38 16.16
CA VAL A 23 24.67 -22.39 14.77
C VAL A 23 26.19 -22.35 14.73
N PHE A 24 26.81 -21.82 15.75
CA PHE A 24 28.27 -21.70 15.87
C PHE A 24 28.96 -22.91 16.52
N ASP A 25 28.20 -23.96 16.87
CA ASP A 25 28.76 -25.18 17.46
C ASP A 25 29.24 -26.11 16.34
N ASN A 26 30.57 -26.26 16.22
CA ASN A 26 31.22 -27.03 15.15
C ASN A 26 30.98 -28.56 15.20
N ASP A 27 30.28 -29.07 16.19
CA ASP A 27 30.08 -30.50 16.37
C ASP A 27 28.93 -31.12 15.57
N ARG A 28 28.06 -30.29 14.95
CA ARG A 28 27.00 -30.76 14.07
C ARG A 28 27.30 -30.46 12.61
N ARG A 29 27.87 -31.41 11.91
CA ARG A 29 28.25 -31.29 10.49
C ARG A 29 27.08 -31.23 9.52
N ASP A 30 25.88 -31.58 9.96
CA ASP A 30 24.69 -31.66 9.09
C ASP A 30 23.70 -30.48 9.23
N ASP A 31 23.78 -29.71 10.33
CA ASP A 31 22.84 -28.58 10.61
C ASP A 31 23.64 -27.25 10.65
N LYS A 32 24.39 -26.94 9.63
CA LYS A 32 25.35 -25.82 9.65
C LYS A 32 24.75 -24.42 9.77
N ASN A 33 23.42 -24.29 9.75
CA ASN A 33 22.78 -23.02 9.49
C ASN A 33 21.63 -22.64 10.44
N PHE A 34 21.51 -23.26 11.62
CA PHE A 34 20.45 -22.92 12.55
C PHE A 34 20.95 -22.09 13.73
N LEU A 35 20.33 -20.93 13.96
CA LEU A 35 20.42 -20.22 15.21
C LEU A 35 19.66 -21.02 16.31
N SER A 36 20.15 -20.95 17.55
CA SER A 36 19.38 -21.53 18.66
C SER A 36 18.02 -20.84 18.79
N HIS A 37 17.01 -21.54 19.29
CA HIS A 37 15.68 -20.97 19.52
C HIS A 37 15.72 -19.71 20.40
N ALA A 38 16.64 -19.65 21.37
CA ALA A 38 16.86 -18.47 22.20
C ALA A 38 17.36 -17.27 21.37
N ALA A 39 18.33 -17.49 20.48
CA ALA A 39 18.86 -16.44 19.61
C ALA A 39 17.83 -15.96 18.59
N GLN A 40 17.06 -16.89 18.02
CA GLN A 40 15.96 -16.55 17.11
C GLN A 40 14.89 -15.67 17.78
N LYS A 41 14.52 -16.02 19.01
CA LYS A 41 13.57 -15.23 19.81
C LYS A 41 14.11 -13.84 20.12
N GLU A 42 15.35 -13.73 20.52
CA GLU A 42 16.00 -12.46 20.84
C GLU A 42 16.10 -11.54 19.62
N ILE A 43 16.43 -12.08 18.45
CA ILE A 43 16.44 -11.34 17.18
C ILE A 43 15.02 -10.86 16.80
N LEU A 44 14.02 -11.71 16.99
CA LEU A 44 12.62 -11.34 16.75
C LEU A 44 12.13 -10.25 17.72
N ASP A 45 12.52 -10.34 18.98
CA ASP A 45 12.18 -9.34 19.98
C ASP A 45 12.89 -8.00 19.72
N LEU A 46 14.14 -8.04 19.26
CA LEU A 46 14.86 -6.86 18.78
C LEU A 46 14.18 -6.23 17.56
N ALA A 47 13.74 -7.05 16.61
CA ALA A 47 13.01 -6.57 15.43
C ALA A 47 11.67 -5.88 15.81
N LYS A 48 10.99 -6.37 16.86
CA LYS A 48 9.73 -5.80 17.33
C LYS A 48 9.90 -4.55 18.20
N SER A 49 10.94 -4.56 19.09
CA SER A 49 11.08 -3.54 20.15
C SER A 49 11.81 -2.28 19.70
N SER A 50 12.71 -2.39 18.72
CA SER A 50 13.60 -1.29 18.33
C SER A 50 13.11 -0.42 17.19
N GLY A 51 11.93 -0.68 16.63
CA GLY A 51 11.47 0.02 15.44
C GLY A 51 12.34 -0.24 14.20
N VAL A 52 13.24 -1.22 14.30
CA VAL A 52 14.14 -1.63 13.23
C VAL A 52 13.36 -2.55 12.30
N GLY A 53 12.62 -2.00 11.39
CA GLY A 53 11.71 -2.69 10.51
C GLY A 53 12.29 -3.78 9.59
N SER A 54 13.47 -4.33 9.88
CA SER A 54 14.07 -5.39 9.08
C SER A 54 14.77 -6.41 9.97
N LEU A 55 14.51 -7.68 9.70
CA LEU A 55 15.18 -8.80 10.36
C LEU A 55 16.71 -8.72 10.23
N LYS A 56 17.20 -8.20 9.10
CA LYS A 56 18.62 -8.00 8.85
C LYS A 56 19.24 -7.00 9.83
N ALA A 57 18.58 -5.88 10.06
CA ALA A 57 19.08 -4.87 11.00
C ALA A 57 18.98 -5.35 12.46
N ALA A 58 17.96 -6.13 12.81
CA ALA A 58 17.87 -6.77 14.13
C ALA A 58 18.98 -7.82 14.33
N MET A 59 19.32 -8.55 13.28
CA MET A 59 20.47 -9.47 13.32
C MET A 59 21.80 -8.73 13.46
N GLU A 60 21.99 -7.62 12.77
CA GLU A 60 23.21 -6.80 12.91
C GLU A 60 23.37 -6.28 14.35
N ILE A 61 22.29 -5.80 14.96
CA ILE A 61 22.28 -5.37 16.37
C ILE A 61 22.59 -6.54 17.31
N TYR A 62 21.97 -7.70 17.10
CA TYR A 62 22.23 -8.89 17.90
C TYR A 62 23.69 -9.33 17.82
N MET A 63 24.28 -9.25 16.63
CA MET A 63 25.69 -9.58 16.42
C MET A 63 26.63 -8.61 17.15
N ASP A 64 26.36 -7.32 17.07
CA ASP A 64 27.14 -6.29 17.74
C ASP A 64 27.08 -6.44 19.27
N GLU A 65 25.90 -6.74 19.84
CA GLU A 65 25.74 -6.97 21.28
C GLU A 65 26.46 -8.22 21.79
N HIS A 66 26.49 -9.29 20.96
CA HIS A 66 27.11 -10.55 21.34
C HIS A 66 28.55 -10.69 20.84
N SER A 67 29.17 -9.62 20.30
CA SER A 67 30.54 -9.60 19.76
C SER A 67 30.81 -10.72 18.74
N LEU A 68 29.82 -11.09 17.96
CA LEU A 68 29.94 -12.11 16.93
C LEU A 68 30.59 -11.54 15.68
N GLN A 69 31.61 -12.22 15.15
CA GLN A 69 32.31 -11.74 13.96
C GLN A 69 31.43 -11.81 12.72
N HIS A 70 31.48 -10.75 11.92
CA HIS A 70 30.69 -10.54 10.71
C HIS A 70 30.81 -11.68 9.67
N ASP A 71 31.91 -12.40 9.65
CA ASP A 71 32.22 -13.44 8.66
C ASP A 71 31.34 -14.70 8.79
N GLY A 72 30.81 -14.98 10.00
CA GLY A 72 29.95 -16.16 10.22
C GLY A 72 28.53 -16.01 9.67
N ILE A 73 28.01 -14.78 9.67
CA ILE A 73 26.63 -14.50 9.24
C ILE A 73 26.58 -13.89 7.83
N SER A 74 27.64 -13.26 7.35
CA SER A 74 27.71 -12.82 5.95
C SER A 74 27.67 -14.02 4.98
N GLY A 75 28.21 -15.18 5.37
CA GLY A 75 28.04 -16.43 4.65
C GLY A 75 26.59 -16.95 4.65
N PHE A 76 25.83 -16.57 5.64
CA PHE A 76 24.43 -16.93 5.81
C PHE A 76 23.48 -16.09 4.93
N VAL A 77 23.78 -14.81 4.80
CA VAL A 77 23.00 -13.86 4.00
C VAL A 77 23.44 -13.86 2.53
N GLN A 78 24.69 -14.24 2.24
CA GLN A 78 25.26 -14.29 0.89
C GLN A 78 25.01 -15.59 0.13
N SER A 79 24.41 -16.60 0.73
CA SER A 79 24.00 -17.81 0.03
C SER A 79 22.79 -17.57 -0.88
N GLY A 80 22.93 -16.60 -1.74
CA GLY A 80 22.17 -16.49 -3.00
C GLY A 80 20.74 -16.04 -2.97
N THR A 81 20.09 -16.01 -1.84
CA THR A 81 18.68 -15.59 -1.74
C THR A 81 18.39 -15.31 -0.30
N GLY A 82 18.71 -14.23 0.28
CA GLY A 82 18.42 -13.84 1.68
C GLY A 82 17.47 -14.81 2.44
N ASP A 83 17.92 -16.04 2.58
CA ASP A 83 16.99 -17.15 2.80
C ASP A 83 16.67 -17.24 4.28
N VAL A 84 15.63 -16.54 4.69
CA VAL A 84 14.98 -16.69 5.99
C VAL A 84 14.54 -18.15 6.20
N THR A 85 14.50 -18.94 5.12
CA THR A 85 14.17 -20.37 5.13
C THR A 85 15.07 -21.21 6.03
N THR A 86 16.35 -20.80 6.17
CA THR A 86 17.31 -21.48 7.07
C THR A 86 17.23 -20.99 8.50
N LEU A 87 16.72 -19.78 8.74
CA LEU A 87 16.52 -19.21 10.07
C LEU A 87 15.23 -19.69 10.73
N PHE A 88 14.19 -19.91 9.93
CA PHE A 88 12.86 -20.31 10.38
C PHE A 88 12.35 -21.49 9.54
N PRO A 89 12.94 -22.70 9.71
CA PRO A 89 12.57 -23.86 8.92
C PRO A 89 11.12 -24.28 9.10
N GLU A 90 10.57 -24.11 10.31
CA GLU A 90 9.18 -24.43 10.63
C GLU A 90 8.20 -23.57 9.82
N TYR A 91 8.55 -22.31 9.57
CA TYR A 91 7.75 -21.44 8.71
C TYR A 91 7.77 -21.91 7.26
N VAL A 92 8.91 -22.40 6.76
CA VAL A 92 9.06 -22.89 5.39
C VAL A 92 8.30 -24.18 5.16
N GLU A 93 8.29 -25.08 6.16
CA GLU A 93 7.49 -26.32 6.10
C GLU A 93 6.00 -26.02 6.00
N ALA A 94 5.53 -25.01 6.75
CA ALA A 94 4.13 -24.57 6.71
C ALA A 94 3.77 -23.81 5.42
N HIS A 95 4.73 -23.11 4.83
CA HIS A 95 4.49 -22.23 3.67
C HIS A 95 5.55 -22.42 2.58
N PRO A 96 5.58 -23.57 1.90
CA PRO A 96 6.59 -23.86 0.88
C PRO A 96 6.56 -22.82 -0.25
N GLY A 97 7.70 -22.23 -0.54
CA GLY A 97 7.87 -21.23 -1.59
C GLY A 97 7.54 -19.79 -1.19
N ARG A 98 7.30 -19.51 0.09
CA ARG A 98 7.16 -18.17 0.60
C ARG A 98 8.31 -17.82 1.54
N THR A 99 8.89 -16.67 1.35
CA THR A 99 9.79 -16.05 2.34
C THR A 99 8.94 -15.29 3.36
N PRO A 100 9.17 -15.44 4.68
CA PRO A 100 8.49 -14.63 5.67
C PRO A 100 8.91 -13.17 5.49
N GLU A 101 7.96 -12.34 5.11
CA GLU A 101 8.12 -10.90 5.16
C GLU A 101 7.68 -10.45 6.55
N LEU A 102 8.59 -9.80 7.28
CA LEU A 102 8.18 -9.06 8.46
C LEU A 102 7.21 -7.97 7.99
N ILE A 103 6.03 -7.95 8.59
CA ILE A 103 5.00 -6.97 8.26
C ILE A 103 5.48 -5.61 8.76
N THR A 104 6.29 -4.97 7.93
CA THR A 104 6.69 -3.56 8.07
C THR A 104 6.01 -2.75 6.98
N ASN A 105 4.74 -3.04 6.75
CA ASN A 105 4.00 -2.26 5.76
C ASN A 105 3.94 -0.82 6.23
N ASP A 106 4.49 0.07 5.42
CA ASP A 106 4.18 1.49 5.56
C ASP A 106 2.70 1.69 5.25
N MET A 107 1.91 1.68 6.33
CA MET A 107 0.47 1.91 6.27
C MET A 107 0.14 3.40 6.22
N GLY A 108 1.15 4.27 6.08
CA GLY A 108 0.97 5.72 6.13
C GLY A 108 -0.04 6.23 5.09
N TRP A 109 -0.02 5.69 3.90
CA TRP A 109 -0.98 6.05 2.85
C TRP A 109 -2.39 5.51 3.13
N VAL A 110 -2.52 4.31 3.67
CA VAL A 110 -3.82 3.69 4.03
C VAL A 110 -4.47 4.47 5.16
N ASP A 111 -3.71 4.76 6.21
CA ASP A 111 -4.21 5.54 7.35
C ASP A 111 -4.60 6.96 6.93
N ALA A 112 -3.84 7.59 6.02
CA ALA A 112 -4.18 8.91 5.47
C ALA A 112 -5.52 8.88 4.70
N ILE A 113 -5.76 7.83 3.90
CA ILE A 113 -7.04 7.63 3.21
C ILE A 113 -8.17 7.46 4.21
N MET A 114 -8.03 6.53 5.16
CA MET A 114 -9.09 6.21 6.11
C MET A 114 -9.40 7.38 7.07
N ALA A 115 -8.39 8.16 7.45
CA ALA A 115 -8.56 9.31 8.34
C ALA A 115 -9.24 10.50 7.66
N LYS A 116 -8.87 10.79 6.39
CA LYS A 116 -9.38 11.97 5.66
C LYS A 116 -10.73 11.73 4.99
N THR A 117 -11.10 10.48 4.71
CA THR A 117 -12.35 10.14 4.01
C THR A 117 -13.58 10.57 4.81
N GLN A 118 -14.54 11.20 4.13
CA GLN A 118 -15.78 11.67 4.73
C GLN A 118 -16.67 10.49 5.13
N LYS A 119 -16.99 10.36 6.41
CA LYS A 119 -17.91 9.35 6.93
C LYS A 119 -19.36 9.84 6.82
N ILE A 120 -20.17 9.14 6.04
CA ILE A 120 -21.60 9.44 5.85
C ILE A 120 -22.42 8.45 6.67
N PRO A 121 -23.25 8.89 7.63
CA PRO A 121 -24.01 8.02 8.53
C PRO A 121 -25.20 7.31 7.84
N ASN A 122 -25.05 6.94 6.60
CA ASN A 122 -26.06 6.25 5.81
C ASN A 122 -25.34 5.20 4.96
N GLY A 123 -25.86 3.98 4.90
CA GLY A 123 -25.29 2.91 4.09
C GLY A 123 -25.16 3.23 2.60
N ARG A 124 -25.94 4.20 2.08
CA ARG A 124 -25.91 4.63 0.68
C ARG A 124 -25.34 6.03 0.56
N VAL A 125 -24.33 6.20 -0.29
CA VAL A 125 -23.84 7.54 -0.65
C VAL A 125 -24.65 8.05 -1.84
N ARG A 126 -25.27 9.19 -1.67
CA ARG A 126 -26.05 9.85 -2.73
C ARG A 126 -25.49 11.23 -2.99
N THR A 127 -25.21 11.51 -4.25
CA THR A 127 -24.79 12.84 -4.71
C THR A 127 -25.75 13.33 -5.79
N SER A 128 -26.00 14.63 -5.80
CA SER A 128 -26.81 15.29 -6.81
C SER A 128 -26.09 16.56 -7.25
N HIS A 129 -25.81 16.67 -8.53
CA HIS A 129 -25.15 17.81 -9.13
C HIS A 129 -26.00 18.39 -10.23
N VAL A 130 -25.98 19.69 -10.39
CA VAL A 130 -26.62 20.38 -11.51
C VAL A 130 -25.66 20.35 -12.69
N ASP A 131 -26.10 19.91 -13.85
CA ASP A 131 -25.33 20.01 -15.07
C ASP A 131 -25.23 21.47 -15.51
N ILE A 132 -24.00 22.01 -15.44
CA ILE A 132 -23.68 23.37 -15.83
C ILE A 132 -23.07 23.50 -17.22
N ARG A 133 -23.04 22.41 -18.00
CA ARG A 133 -22.44 22.41 -19.35
C ARG A 133 -23.11 23.40 -20.30
N ASN A 134 -24.39 23.73 -20.06
CA ASN A 134 -25.16 24.72 -20.82
C ASN A 134 -25.28 26.07 -20.10
N ILE A 135 -24.18 26.54 -19.51
CA ILE A 135 -24.15 27.80 -18.75
C ILE A 135 -24.72 28.97 -19.56
N ASP A 136 -24.48 29.07 -20.86
CA ASP A 136 -24.95 30.16 -21.70
C ASP A 136 -26.47 30.24 -21.79
N SER A 137 -27.15 29.10 -21.75
CA SER A 137 -28.63 29.05 -21.74
C SER A 137 -29.21 29.33 -20.36
N LEU A 138 -28.44 29.03 -19.28
CA LEU A 138 -28.85 29.14 -17.88
C LEU A 138 -28.40 30.45 -17.22
N SER A 139 -27.51 31.22 -17.87
CA SER A 139 -27.00 32.49 -17.33
C SER A 139 -28.10 33.53 -17.17
N ALA A 140 -27.97 34.34 -16.13
CA ALA A 140 -28.85 35.49 -15.93
C ALA A 140 -28.69 36.48 -17.08
N LYS A 141 -29.83 36.97 -17.58
CA LYS A 141 -29.88 37.86 -18.73
C LYS A 141 -30.33 39.26 -18.32
N GLY A 142 -29.72 40.27 -18.90
CA GLY A 142 -30.16 41.63 -18.76
C GLY A 142 -31.53 41.86 -19.42
N TYR A 143 -32.36 42.73 -18.84
CA TYR A 143 -33.64 43.12 -19.37
C TYR A 143 -33.64 44.53 -19.85
N LYS A 144 -34.03 44.77 -21.09
CA LYS A 144 -34.28 46.13 -21.61
C LYS A 144 -35.81 46.35 -21.56
N LYS A 145 -36.17 47.51 -21.02
CA LYS A 145 -37.58 47.93 -20.89
C LYS A 145 -38.29 47.82 -22.27
N GLY A 146 -39.41 47.10 -22.29
CA GLY A 146 -40.22 46.93 -23.50
C GLY A 146 -39.95 45.62 -24.28
N ASN A 147 -38.94 44.83 -23.89
CA ASN A 147 -38.70 43.53 -24.51
C ASN A 147 -39.36 42.39 -23.70
N GLU A 148 -39.60 41.27 -24.36
CA GLU A 148 -40.07 40.04 -23.72
C GLU A 148 -38.91 39.38 -22.95
N LYS A 149 -39.17 38.91 -21.73
CA LYS A 149 -38.23 38.10 -20.97
C LYS A 149 -38.25 36.67 -21.50
N LYS A 150 -37.12 36.21 -22.01
CA LYS A 150 -36.97 34.83 -22.50
C LYS A 150 -36.77 33.87 -21.35
N LEU A 151 -37.45 32.71 -21.41
CA LEU A 151 -37.25 31.62 -20.45
C LEU A 151 -35.82 31.16 -20.46
N THR A 152 -35.28 30.99 -19.26
CA THR A 152 -33.99 30.30 -19.05
C THR A 152 -34.31 28.79 -19.08
N GLY A 153 -33.42 28.01 -19.66
CA GLY A 153 -33.59 26.56 -19.71
C GLY A 153 -33.74 25.92 -18.32
N ASN A 154 -34.19 24.69 -18.27
CA ASN A 154 -34.26 23.93 -17.02
C ASN A 154 -32.91 23.33 -16.69
N TYR A 155 -32.59 23.28 -15.40
CA TYR A 155 -31.41 22.59 -14.90
C TYR A 155 -31.60 21.07 -15.01
N GLU A 156 -30.60 20.41 -15.56
CA GLU A 156 -30.54 18.95 -15.53
C GLU A 156 -29.81 18.50 -14.25
N LEU A 157 -30.42 17.57 -13.53
CA LEU A 157 -29.91 17.07 -12.28
C LEU A 157 -29.25 15.71 -12.50
N VAL A 158 -27.93 15.67 -12.42
CA VAL A 158 -27.15 14.43 -12.43
C VAL A 158 -27.15 13.83 -11.04
N ARG A 159 -27.73 12.64 -10.89
CA ARG A 159 -27.79 11.90 -9.62
C ARG A 159 -26.93 10.67 -9.70
N ARG A 160 -26.22 10.39 -8.62
CA ARG A 160 -25.43 9.18 -8.46
C ARG A 160 -25.64 8.59 -7.06
N THR A 161 -25.82 7.28 -7.01
CA THR A 161 -26.05 6.55 -5.77
C THR A 161 -25.21 5.28 -5.78
N THR A 162 -24.62 4.92 -4.65
CA THR A 162 -23.93 3.64 -4.43
C THR A 162 -24.62 2.86 -3.33
N ASP A 163 -24.73 1.56 -3.52
CA ASP A 163 -25.29 0.63 -2.53
C ASP A 163 -24.18 -0.03 -1.72
N PRO A 164 -24.40 -0.34 -0.43
CA PRO A 164 -23.37 -0.92 0.42
C PRO A 164 -23.11 -2.39 0.11
N GLN A 165 -21.85 -2.79 0.08
CA GLN A 165 -21.36 -4.16 0.04
C GLN A 165 -20.68 -4.53 1.36
N THR A 166 -20.76 -5.78 1.76
CA THR A 166 -20.02 -6.32 2.89
C THR A 166 -18.64 -6.72 2.40
N VAL A 167 -17.62 -6.22 3.06
CA VAL A 167 -16.21 -6.60 2.86
C VAL A 167 -15.75 -7.27 4.15
N TYR A 168 -15.11 -8.42 4.04
CA TYR A 168 -14.75 -9.24 5.18
C TYR A 168 -13.38 -9.88 5.04
N VAL A 169 -12.78 -10.20 6.17
CA VAL A 169 -11.58 -11.03 6.31
C VAL A 169 -11.89 -12.12 7.31
N THR A 170 -11.58 -13.36 6.97
CA THR A 170 -11.72 -14.52 7.85
C THR A 170 -10.36 -15.14 8.11
N SER A 171 -10.10 -15.53 9.34
CA SER A 171 -8.92 -16.27 9.75
C SER A 171 -9.32 -17.46 10.63
N GLU A 172 -8.51 -18.52 10.55
CA GLU A 172 -8.68 -19.74 11.33
C GLU A 172 -7.41 -20.01 12.12
N LEU A 173 -7.54 -20.27 13.41
CA LEU A 173 -6.44 -20.56 14.31
C LEU A 173 -6.67 -21.92 14.95
N HIS A 174 -5.70 -22.82 14.81
CA HIS A 174 -5.76 -24.09 15.49
C HIS A 174 -5.56 -23.88 17.00
N ARG A 175 -6.39 -24.55 17.83
CA ARG A 175 -6.32 -24.38 19.27
C ARG A 175 -4.98 -24.81 19.86
N ASP A 176 -4.37 -25.85 19.29
CA ASP A 176 -3.11 -26.36 19.79
C ASP A 176 -2.00 -25.33 19.60
N ASP A 177 -1.98 -24.62 18.44
CA ASP A 177 -1.03 -23.54 18.20
C ASP A 177 -1.21 -22.38 19.19
N VAL A 178 -2.45 -22.05 19.53
CA VAL A 178 -2.75 -21.00 20.52
C VAL A 178 -2.30 -21.38 21.93
N VAL A 179 -2.37 -22.68 22.27
CA VAL A 179 -1.98 -23.19 23.61
C VAL A 179 -0.46 -23.35 23.70
N ASP A 180 0.19 -23.77 22.62
CA ASP A 180 1.63 -24.05 22.62
C ASP A 180 2.47 -22.76 22.58
N ILE A 181 1.89 -21.65 22.11
CA ILE A 181 2.55 -20.33 22.09
C ILE A 181 2.20 -19.57 23.38
N GLU A 182 2.93 -19.85 24.46
CA GLU A 182 2.72 -19.18 25.76
C GLU A 182 3.26 -17.73 25.81
N ASP A 183 4.20 -17.37 24.94
CA ASP A 183 4.96 -16.13 25.04
C ASP A 183 4.26 -14.90 24.48
N PHE A 184 3.14 -15.08 23.77
CA PHE A 184 2.53 -13.97 23.07
C PHE A 184 1.07 -14.27 22.72
N ASP A 185 0.23 -13.24 22.78
CA ASP A 185 -1.19 -13.37 22.44
C ASP A 185 -1.36 -13.48 20.92
N TYR A 186 -1.29 -14.74 20.44
CA TYR A 186 -1.40 -15.08 19.02
C TYR A 186 -2.76 -14.68 18.44
N VAL A 187 -3.83 -14.77 19.22
CA VAL A 187 -5.17 -14.35 18.79
C VAL A 187 -5.22 -12.84 18.53
N GLN A 188 -4.63 -12.06 19.43
CA GLN A 188 -4.60 -10.61 19.28
C GLN A 188 -3.70 -10.16 18.13
N PHE A 189 -2.61 -10.86 17.90
CA PHE A 189 -1.73 -10.64 16.75
C PHE A 189 -2.47 -10.89 15.43
N GLN A 190 -3.12 -12.05 15.30
CA GLN A 190 -3.90 -12.38 14.10
C GLN A 190 -5.00 -11.36 13.85
N TYR A 191 -5.71 -10.94 14.91
CA TYR A 191 -6.71 -9.88 14.81
C TYR A 191 -6.13 -8.57 14.31
N GLY A 192 -4.92 -8.22 14.75
CA GLY A 192 -4.20 -7.04 14.24
C GLY A 192 -3.90 -7.12 12.74
N ILE A 193 -3.43 -8.29 12.28
CA ILE A 193 -3.16 -8.55 10.85
C ILE A 193 -4.46 -8.46 10.03
N ASP A 194 -5.53 -9.08 10.49
CA ASP A 194 -6.81 -9.05 9.80
C ASP A 194 -7.36 -7.63 9.67
N GLN A 195 -7.17 -6.79 10.70
CA GLN A 195 -7.53 -5.36 10.63
C GLN A 195 -6.71 -4.59 9.59
N ILE A 196 -5.40 -4.84 9.53
CA ILE A 196 -4.51 -4.23 8.55
C ILE A 196 -4.93 -4.63 7.14
N SER A 197 -5.11 -5.93 6.91
CA SER A 197 -5.56 -6.47 5.62
C SER A 197 -6.90 -5.88 5.16
N LEU A 198 -7.87 -5.78 6.07
CA LEU A 198 -9.17 -5.18 5.76
C LEU A 198 -9.05 -3.70 5.37
N LYS A 199 -8.24 -2.92 6.10
CA LYS A 199 -8.02 -1.50 5.80
C LYS A 199 -7.31 -1.30 4.47
N GLU A 200 -6.25 -2.08 4.22
CA GLU A 200 -5.50 -2.03 2.97
C GLU A 200 -6.39 -2.39 1.78
N THR A 201 -7.13 -3.49 1.87
CA THR A 201 -8.07 -3.90 0.81
C THR A 201 -9.10 -2.81 0.51
N LEU A 202 -9.64 -2.16 1.53
CA LEU A 202 -10.57 -1.04 1.36
C LEU A 202 -9.90 0.19 0.72
N ALA A 203 -8.67 0.51 1.09
CA ALA A 203 -7.92 1.62 0.51
C ALA A 203 -7.59 1.37 -0.96
N VAL A 204 -7.12 0.15 -1.29
CA VAL A 204 -6.86 -0.28 -2.67
C VAL A 204 -8.14 -0.24 -3.50
N ALA A 205 -9.24 -0.80 -2.98
CA ALA A 205 -10.54 -0.78 -3.66
C ALA A 205 -11.04 0.65 -3.92
N THR A 206 -10.75 1.58 -3.01
CA THR A 206 -11.10 3.00 -3.16
C THR A 206 -10.27 3.70 -4.21
N MET A 207 -8.98 3.41 -4.30
CA MET A 207 -8.06 4.11 -5.19
C MET A 207 -8.08 3.54 -6.60
N ILE A 208 -7.80 2.25 -6.75
CA ILE A 208 -7.63 1.57 -8.04
C ILE A 208 -8.70 0.50 -8.34
N GLY A 209 -9.45 0.10 -7.32
CA GLY A 209 -10.41 -0.99 -7.45
C GLY A 209 -9.83 -2.35 -7.08
N ASP A 210 -10.72 -3.33 -7.03
CA ASP A 210 -10.35 -4.72 -6.78
C ASP A 210 -9.88 -5.36 -8.10
N SER A 211 -8.67 -5.91 -8.11
CA SER A 211 -8.06 -6.54 -9.28
C SER A 211 -8.66 -7.90 -9.64
N ARG A 212 -9.59 -8.46 -8.82
CA ARG A 212 -10.25 -9.74 -9.09
C ARG A 212 -11.09 -9.68 -10.36
N GLU A 213 -11.28 -10.83 -10.99
CA GLU A 213 -12.12 -10.93 -12.18
C GLU A 213 -13.60 -10.64 -11.87
N ASN A 214 -14.35 -10.17 -12.87
CA ASN A 214 -15.78 -9.85 -12.70
C ASN A 214 -16.65 -11.09 -12.40
N SER A 215 -16.16 -12.28 -12.69
CA SER A 215 -16.80 -13.56 -12.38
C SER A 215 -16.62 -14.01 -10.94
N ASP A 216 -15.68 -13.42 -10.21
CA ASP A 216 -15.37 -13.77 -8.84
C ASP A 216 -16.47 -13.24 -7.89
N PRO A 217 -17.15 -14.13 -7.13
CA PRO A 217 -18.19 -13.73 -6.19
C PRO A 217 -17.65 -12.90 -5.00
N GLU A 218 -16.34 -12.97 -4.73
CA GLU A 218 -15.70 -12.24 -3.65
C GLU A 218 -15.19 -10.86 -4.07
N LYS A 219 -15.41 -10.47 -5.32
CA LYS A 219 -14.99 -9.17 -5.83
C LYS A 219 -15.72 -8.02 -5.12
N ILE A 220 -14.94 -6.98 -4.80
CA ILE A 220 -15.51 -5.68 -4.43
C ILE A 220 -15.89 -4.94 -5.71
N PHE A 221 -17.19 -4.90 -6.00
CA PHE A 221 -17.68 -4.33 -7.26
C PHE A 221 -17.61 -2.80 -7.25
N PRO A 222 -17.22 -2.20 -8.39
CA PRO A 222 -17.18 -0.73 -8.55
C PRO A 222 -18.54 -0.04 -8.38
N GLU A 223 -19.64 -0.77 -8.43
CA GLU A 223 -20.99 -0.27 -8.16
C GLU A 223 -21.19 0.10 -6.68
N HIS A 224 -20.45 -0.56 -5.80
CA HIS A 224 -20.54 -0.40 -4.35
C HIS A 224 -19.44 0.54 -3.82
N ILE A 225 -18.20 0.26 -4.17
CA ILE A 225 -17.05 1.12 -3.85
C ILE A 225 -16.44 1.55 -5.18
N ARG A 226 -16.68 2.80 -5.57
CA ARG A 226 -16.21 3.32 -6.85
C ARG A 226 -14.76 3.74 -6.74
N PRO A 227 -13.87 3.10 -7.52
CA PRO A 227 -12.46 3.46 -7.53
C PRO A 227 -12.27 4.87 -8.10
N VAL A 228 -11.35 5.62 -7.50
CA VAL A 228 -10.98 6.95 -8.00
C VAL A 228 -10.35 6.86 -9.41
N TRP A 229 -9.55 5.84 -9.65
CA TRP A 229 -8.85 5.64 -10.93
C TRP A 229 -9.78 5.44 -12.12
N THR A 230 -10.80 4.60 -11.97
CA THR A 230 -11.69 4.21 -13.08
C THR A 230 -13.04 4.92 -13.04
N ASP A 231 -13.16 5.97 -12.24
CA ASP A 231 -14.41 6.73 -12.14
C ASP A 231 -14.65 7.56 -13.42
N ASP A 232 -15.89 7.97 -13.59
CA ASP A 232 -16.36 8.77 -14.73
C ASP A 232 -15.57 10.10 -14.84
N GLU A 233 -15.32 10.55 -16.08
CA GLU A 233 -14.64 11.82 -16.38
C GLU A 233 -15.30 13.05 -15.74
N LEU A 234 -16.57 12.93 -15.34
CA LEU A 234 -17.25 13.98 -14.60
C LEU A 234 -16.62 14.18 -13.21
N TYR A 235 -16.13 13.12 -12.58
CA TYR A 235 -15.55 13.14 -11.23
C TYR A 235 -14.03 13.12 -11.23
N THR A 236 -13.42 12.36 -12.14
CA THR A 236 -11.97 12.18 -12.23
C THR A 236 -11.44 12.76 -13.54
N ILE A 237 -10.36 13.50 -13.46
CA ILE A 237 -9.67 14.08 -14.62
C ILE A 237 -8.53 13.14 -14.98
N HIS A 238 -8.67 12.45 -16.11
CA HIS A 238 -7.60 11.63 -16.69
C HIS A 238 -6.64 12.50 -17.50
N LYS A 239 -5.36 12.31 -17.28
CA LYS A 239 -4.30 13.03 -18.00
C LYS A 239 -3.18 12.09 -18.39
N ASP A 240 -3.06 11.85 -19.69
CA ASP A 240 -1.94 11.09 -20.22
C ASP A 240 -0.67 11.95 -20.26
N ILE A 241 0.44 11.33 -19.94
CA ILE A 241 1.79 11.87 -20.10
C ILE A 241 2.38 11.27 -21.36
N ASP A 242 3.09 12.13 -22.11
CA ASP A 242 3.92 11.75 -23.23
C ASP A 242 5.35 12.22 -22.94
N PHE A 243 6.18 11.29 -22.50
CA PHE A 243 7.57 11.57 -22.15
C PHE A 243 8.42 11.92 -23.38
N GLU A 244 8.12 11.32 -24.54
CA GLU A 244 8.83 11.65 -25.77
C GLU A 244 8.51 13.06 -26.24
N ALA A 245 7.25 13.49 -26.15
CA ALA A 245 6.87 14.85 -26.49
C ALA A 245 7.52 15.87 -25.55
N MET A 246 7.61 15.55 -24.25
CA MET A 246 8.30 16.40 -23.28
C MET A 246 9.80 16.48 -23.58
N ALA A 247 10.44 15.37 -23.90
CA ALA A 247 11.83 15.33 -24.28
C ALA A 247 12.12 16.24 -25.52
N LYS A 248 11.23 16.19 -26.51
CA LYS A 248 11.31 17.04 -27.72
C LYS A 248 11.05 18.53 -27.42
N GLU A 249 10.11 18.84 -26.51
CA GLU A 249 9.81 20.21 -26.07
C GLU A 249 11.01 20.82 -25.35
N LEU A 250 11.70 20.09 -24.51
CA LEU A 250 12.83 20.56 -23.73
C LEU A 250 14.07 20.80 -24.59
N GLN A 251 14.32 20.02 -25.64
CA GLN A 251 15.60 20.08 -26.35
C GLN A 251 15.62 19.73 -27.83
N GLY A 252 14.51 19.57 -28.45
CA GLY A 252 14.47 19.02 -29.78
C GLY A 252 14.93 17.56 -29.84
N ASN A 253 15.71 17.17 -30.82
CA ASN A 253 16.05 15.75 -31.04
C ASN A 253 17.16 15.18 -30.11
N ASN A 254 17.78 16.00 -29.26
CA ASN A 254 18.93 15.62 -28.42
C ASN A 254 18.68 15.83 -26.92
N ALA A 255 17.47 15.67 -26.47
CA ALA A 255 17.09 15.91 -25.08
C ALA A 255 17.89 15.06 -24.08
N ALA A 256 18.11 13.79 -24.39
CA ALA A 256 18.83 12.87 -23.52
C ALA A 256 20.29 13.24 -23.26
N ASP A 257 20.93 13.95 -24.24
CA ASP A 257 22.32 14.36 -24.11
C ASP A 257 22.52 15.53 -23.13
N TYR A 258 21.47 16.28 -22.84
CA TYR A 258 21.55 17.50 -22.03
C TYR A 258 20.86 17.44 -20.69
N PHE A 259 19.75 16.66 -20.56
CA PHE A 259 19.05 16.41 -19.33
C PHE A 259 18.93 14.90 -19.15
N GLY A 260 19.21 14.39 -17.98
CA GLY A 260 18.98 12.96 -17.70
C GLY A 260 17.51 12.59 -17.87
N GLU A 261 17.23 11.34 -18.14
CA GLU A 261 15.87 10.81 -18.25
C GLU A 261 15.01 11.18 -17.04
N SER A 262 15.55 11.06 -15.82
CA SER A 262 14.86 11.41 -14.58
C SER A 262 14.34 12.85 -14.55
N PHE A 263 15.07 13.80 -15.16
CA PHE A 263 14.61 15.19 -15.29
C PHE A 263 13.42 15.31 -16.23
N ILE A 264 13.46 14.60 -17.36
CA ILE A 264 12.36 14.59 -18.34
C ILE A 264 11.09 14.02 -17.72
N TYR A 265 11.21 12.91 -16.99
CA TYR A 265 10.09 12.30 -16.27
C TYR A 265 9.51 13.26 -15.22
N ALA A 266 10.36 13.86 -14.40
CA ALA A 266 9.92 14.81 -13.36
C ALA A 266 9.19 16.02 -13.99
N GLU A 267 9.73 16.62 -15.03
CA GLU A 267 9.13 17.80 -15.69
C GLU A 267 7.83 17.44 -16.40
N ALA A 268 7.74 16.25 -17.00
CA ALA A 268 6.52 15.76 -17.61
C ALA A 268 5.39 15.58 -16.57
N MET A 269 5.69 14.97 -15.44
CA MET A 269 4.76 14.80 -14.33
C MET A 269 4.28 16.13 -13.78
N ILE A 270 5.20 17.05 -13.47
CA ILE A 270 4.88 18.37 -12.94
C ILE A 270 4.00 19.15 -13.92
N THR A 271 4.39 19.16 -15.18
CA THR A 271 3.65 19.87 -16.23
C THR A 271 2.25 19.28 -16.41
N ALA A 272 2.11 17.96 -16.48
CA ALA A 272 0.83 17.27 -16.62
C ALA A 272 -0.10 17.60 -15.44
N LEU A 273 0.39 17.47 -14.21
CA LEU A 273 -0.38 17.75 -13.01
C LEU A 273 -0.80 19.22 -12.93
N ARG A 274 0.13 20.15 -13.20
CA ARG A 274 -0.15 21.60 -13.19
C ARG A 274 -1.16 22.00 -14.25
N LYS A 275 -1.07 21.43 -15.46
CA LYS A 275 -2.06 21.67 -16.52
C LYS A 275 -3.44 21.09 -16.16
N ALA A 276 -3.49 19.89 -15.57
CA ALA A 276 -4.73 19.27 -15.14
C ALA A 276 -5.45 20.05 -14.02
N ARG A 277 -4.70 20.69 -13.13
CA ARG A 277 -5.25 21.50 -12.03
C ARG A 277 -6.14 22.67 -12.45
N LYS A 278 -6.04 23.14 -13.69
CA LYS A 278 -6.95 24.16 -14.24
C LYS A 278 -8.42 23.73 -14.11
N ASN A 279 -8.67 22.44 -14.30
CA ASN A 279 -10.02 21.86 -14.30
C ASN A 279 -10.41 21.24 -12.92
N PHE A 280 -9.47 21.16 -12.00
CA PHE A 280 -9.69 20.60 -10.67
C PHE A 280 -10.67 21.45 -9.86
N ARG A 281 -11.62 20.80 -9.18
CA ARG A 281 -12.68 21.42 -8.37
C ARG A 281 -12.79 20.79 -6.97
N GLY A 282 -11.82 19.98 -6.57
CA GLY A 282 -11.77 19.38 -5.25
C GLY A 282 -11.47 20.37 -4.13
N THR A 283 -11.57 19.89 -2.91
CA THR A 283 -11.36 20.69 -1.69
C THR A 283 -9.88 20.93 -1.44
N GLY A 284 -9.48 22.15 -1.24
CA GLY A 284 -8.15 22.54 -0.76
C GLY A 284 -6.98 22.07 -1.65
N LYS A 285 -5.87 21.72 -1.01
CA LYS A 285 -4.73 21.09 -1.67
C LYS A 285 -4.93 19.58 -1.63
N PRO A 286 -4.87 18.88 -2.78
CA PRO A 286 -4.93 17.43 -2.80
C PRO A 286 -3.62 16.81 -2.35
N ASP A 287 -3.68 15.57 -1.89
CA ASP A 287 -2.52 14.70 -1.71
C ASP A 287 -2.20 13.97 -3.03
N LEU A 288 -0.94 13.57 -3.17
CA LEU A 288 -0.49 12.77 -4.30
C LEU A 288 -0.15 11.36 -3.82
N TYR A 289 -0.79 10.38 -4.43
CA TYR A 289 -0.48 8.96 -4.29
C TYR A 289 0.23 8.53 -5.56
N ILE A 290 1.49 8.14 -5.47
CA ILE A 290 2.38 7.91 -6.61
C ILE A 290 3.02 6.53 -6.51
N THR A 291 3.36 5.92 -7.65
CA THR A 291 4.17 4.71 -7.69
C THR A 291 5.57 4.98 -7.14
N THR A 292 6.13 4.01 -6.44
CA THR A 292 7.47 4.15 -5.82
C THR A 292 8.55 4.37 -6.86
N ASP A 293 8.44 3.69 -8.01
CA ASP A 293 9.38 3.86 -9.13
C ASP A 293 9.39 5.29 -9.68
N MET A 294 8.20 5.85 -9.95
CA MET A 294 8.10 7.23 -10.45
C MET A 294 8.56 8.26 -9.41
N HIS A 295 8.25 8.05 -8.13
CA HIS A 295 8.70 8.93 -7.05
C HIS A 295 10.23 8.97 -6.96
N ASN A 296 10.87 7.79 -6.94
CA ASN A 296 12.32 7.69 -6.94
C ASN A 296 12.95 8.33 -8.17
N THR A 297 12.36 8.13 -9.35
CA THR A 297 12.81 8.74 -10.59
C THR A 297 12.75 10.28 -10.51
N MET A 298 11.69 10.84 -9.94
CA MET A 298 11.56 12.30 -9.78
C MET A 298 12.57 12.89 -8.80
N ILE A 299 12.85 12.22 -7.67
CA ILE A 299 13.86 12.68 -6.70
C ILE A 299 15.28 12.61 -7.29
N LEU A 300 15.53 11.65 -8.17
CA LEU A 300 16.83 11.52 -8.85
C LEU A 300 17.07 12.58 -9.92
N ALA A 301 16.09 13.43 -10.24
CA ALA A 301 16.21 14.48 -11.23
C ALA A 301 17.37 15.45 -10.93
N ARG A 302 18.22 15.68 -11.92
CA ARG A 302 19.39 16.57 -11.81
C ARG A 302 19.33 17.68 -12.86
N ASP A 303 19.91 18.81 -12.51
CA ASP A 303 20.13 19.91 -13.44
C ASP A 303 21.33 19.61 -14.37
N ARG A 304 21.58 20.51 -15.33
CA ARG A 304 22.71 20.41 -16.26
C ARG A 304 24.08 20.38 -15.56
N ASN A 305 24.17 20.85 -14.33
CA ASN A 305 25.39 20.88 -13.55
C ASN A 305 25.56 19.64 -12.65
N GLY A 306 24.63 18.69 -12.75
CA GLY A 306 24.62 17.45 -11.96
C GLY A 306 24.09 17.61 -10.53
N ARG A 307 23.53 18.78 -10.17
CA ARG A 307 22.92 18.99 -8.85
C ARG A 307 21.52 18.42 -8.85
N ARG A 308 21.11 17.82 -7.73
CA ARG A 308 19.72 17.42 -7.53
C ARG A 308 18.82 18.66 -7.50
N ILE A 309 17.66 18.56 -8.12
CA ILE A 309 16.69 19.66 -8.18
C ILE A 309 15.78 19.59 -6.97
N TYR A 310 15.41 18.38 -6.56
CA TYR A 310 14.58 18.14 -5.38
C TYR A 310 15.41 17.36 -4.36
N GLU A 311 15.70 17.97 -3.21
CA GLU A 311 16.44 17.34 -2.13
C GLU A 311 15.51 16.67 -1.13
N THR A 312 14.25 17.13 -1.07
CA THR A 312 13.24 16.67 -0.12
C THR A 312 11.86 16.51 -0.78
N ASP A 313 11.05 15.61 -0.23
CA ASP A 313 9.65 15.44 -0.65
C ASP A 313 8.83 16.72 -0.52
N THR A 314 9.16 17.58 0.42
CA THR A 314 8.50 18.87 0.61
C THR A 314 8.72 19.80 -0.58
N GLU A 315 9.93 19.82 -1.14
CA GLU A 315 10.25 20.64 -2.33
C GLU A 315 9.55 20.08 -3.56
N LEU A 316 9.56 18.75 -3.72
CA LEU A 316 8.84 18.06 -4.78
C LEU A 316 7.33 18.30 -4.69
N ALA A 317 6.74 18.20 -3.49
CA ALA A 317 5.33 18.49 -3.25
C ALA A 317 4.98 19.96 -3.58
N ALA A 318 5.85 20.90 -3.25
CA ALA A 318 5.69 22.31 -3.61
C ALA A 318 5.73 22.52 -5.13
N ALA A 319 6.64 21.85 -5.83
CA ALA A 319 6.74 21.90 -7.29
C ALA A 319 5.47 21.33 -7.95
N LEU A 320 4.99 20.18 -7.51
CA LEU A 320 3.74 19.56 -7.95
C LEU A 320 2.50 20.36 -7.54
N GLY A 321 2.59 21.10 -6.43
CA GLY A 321 1.49 21.88 -5.85
C GLY A 321 0.52 21.05 -5.05
N VAL A 322 0.97 19.94 -4.48
CA VAL A 322 0.21 19.02 -3.61
C VAL A 322 0.52 19.24 -2.14
N ASP A 323 -0.28 18.67 -1.24
CA ASP A 323 -0.07 18.80 0.20
C ASP A 323 1.01 17.82 0.68
N LYS A 324 0.78 16.54 0.45
CA LYS A 324 1.70 15.46 0.78
C LYS A 324 1.85 14.49 -0.37
N ILE A 325 2.98 13.79 -0.41
CA ILE A 325 3.27 12.70 -1.32
C ILE A 325 3.23 11.41 -0.50
N TYR A 326 2.56 10.39 -1.03
CA TYR A 326 2.52 9.05 -0.47
C TYR A 326 2.94 8.07 -1.56
N GLU A 327 3.92 7.23 -1.24
CA GLU A 327 4.33 6.13 -2.10
C GLU A 327 3.36 4.97 -1.93
N VAL A 328 2.94 4.37 -3.04
CA VAL A 328 1.99 3.26 -3.06
C VAL A 328 2.49 2.17 -3.98
N THR A 329 3.05 1.12 -3.39
CA THR A 329 3.58 -0.03 -4.14
C THR A 329 2.49 -0.79 -4.90
N GLN A 330 1.25 -0.78 -4.40
CA GLN A 330 0.11 -1.44 -5.04
C GLN A 330 -0.32 -0.79 -6.37
N PHE A 331 0.22 0.40 -6.70
CA PHE A 331 -0.03 1.06 -7.98
C PHE A 331 0.93 0.61 -9.08
N GLU A 332 2.02 -0.07 -8.70
CA GLU A 332 3.02 -0.55 -9.68
C GLU A 332 2.37 -1.44 -10.73
N ASP A 333 2.76 -1.22 -11.97
CA ASP A 333 2.36 -1.98 -13.15
C ASP A 333 0.84 -2.15 -13.35
N LYS A 334 0.03 -1.26 -12.77
CA LYS A 334 -1.42 -1.27 -13.00
C LYS A 334 -1.74 -0.65 -14.34
N ILE A 335 -2.38 -1.44 -15.20
CA ILE A 335 -2.79 -1.05 -16.55
C ILE A 335 -4.30 -1.19 -16.67
N ARG A 336 -4.95 -0.16 -17.20
CA ARG A 336 -6.35 -0.22 -17.61
C ARG A 336 -6.47 -0.07 -19.13
N THR A 337 -7.51 -0.64 -19.68
CA THR A 337 -7.87 -0.43 -21.09
C THR A 337 -9.05 0.51 -21.14
N ASP A 338 -8.96 1.57 -21.94
CA ASP A 338 -10.06 2.50 -22.15
C ASP A 338 -11.11 1.95 -23.15
N SER A 339 -12.17 2.69 -23.35
CA SER A 339 -13.24 2.32 -24.29
C SER A 339 -12.78 2.30 -25.76
N THR A 340 -11.62 2.90 -26.08
CA THR A 340 -11.02 2.92 -27.42
C THR A 340 -10.01 1.79 -27.64
N GLY A 341 -9.75 0.96 -26.61
CA GLY A 341 -8.80 -0.14 -26.65
C GLY A 341 -7.36 0.25 -26.34
N LYS A 342 -7.10 1.50 -25.95
CA LYS A 342 -5.76 1.94 -25.54
C LYS A 342 -5.48 1.50 -24.12
N LYS A 343 -4.23 1.10 -23.90
CA LYS A 343 -3.73 0.71 -22.57
C LYS A 343 -3.08 1.92 -21.89
N HIS A 344 -3.50 2.17 -20.65
CA HIS A 344 -3.00 3.26 -19.82
C HIS A 344 -2.37 2.69 -18.56
N LYS A 345 -1.07 2.94 -18.39
CA LYS A 345 -0.32 2.59 -17.17
C LYS A 345 -0.49 3.71 -16.15
N LEU A 346 -0.83 3.34 -14.91
CA LEU A 346 -1.01 4.28 -13.82
C LEU A 346 0.34 4.73 -13.25
N HIS A 347 0.54 6.03 -13.08
CA HIS A 347 1.69 6.60 -12.39
C HIS A 347 1.32 7.29 -11.08
N ALA A 348 0.23 8.06 -11.07
CA ALA A 348 -0.16 8.77 -9.86
C ALA A 348 -1.65 9.12 -9.83
N ILE A 349 -2.20 9.20 -8.62
CA ILE A 349 -3.54 9.69 -8.33
C ILE A 349 -3.42 10.88 -7.37
N CYS A 350 -3.94 12.02 -7.78
CA CYS A 350 -3.93 13.25 -7.01
C CYS A 350 -5.36 13.57 -6.57
N VAL A 351 -5.65 13.41 -5.28
CA VAL A 351 -7.01 13.57 -4.73
C VAL A 351 -6.96 14.03 -3.28
N ASN A 352 -7.93 14.84 -2.88
CA ASN A 352 -8.18 15.06 -1.44
C ASN A 352 -9.25 14.08 -0.98
N MET A 353 -8.89 13.17 -0.09
CA MET A 353 -9.81 12.13 0.38
C MET A 353 -11.02 12.68 1.16
N ALA A 354 -10.99 13.94 1.58
CA ALA A 354 -12.18 14.61 2.11
C ALA A 354 -13.33 14.74 1.08
N ASP A 355 -13.01 14.63 -0.20
CA ASP A 355 -14.00 14.63 -1.29
C ASP A 355 -14.51 13.23 -1.65
N TYR A 356 -13.99 12.19 -1.01
CA TYR A 356 -14.49 10.82 -1.11
C TYR A 356 -15.37 10.50 0.10
N GLY A 357 -16.58 10.05 -0.14
CA GLY A 357 -17.54 9.71 0.91
C GLY A 357 -17.70 8.20 1.07
N TYR A 358 -17.49 7.70 2.30
CA TYR A 358 -17.90 6.37 2.71
C TYR A 358 -19.27 6.41 3.36
N GLY A 359 -20.21 5.70 2.77
CA GLY A 359 -21.49 5.41 3.39
C GLY A 359 -21.39 4.12 4.19
N ALA A 360 -21.70 4.19 5.48
CA ALA A 360 -21.69 3.02 6.33
C ALA A 360 -22.87 3.03 7.30
N SER A 361 -23.48 1.88 7.50
CA SER A 361 -24.46 1.68 8.56
C SER A 361 -23.72 1.72 9.91
N LYS A 362 -24.30 2.35 10.91
CA LYS A 362 -23.71 2.47 12.26
C LYS A 362 -22.31 3.10 12.33
N GLY A 363 -22.02 4.08 11.48
CA GLY A 363 -20.74 4.82 11.54
C GLY A 363 -19.55 4.13 10.90
N GLY A 364 -19.73 2.97 10.25
CA GLY A 364 -18.66 2.26 9.53
C GLY A 364 -17.78 1.42 10.43
N ASP A 365 -18.29 1.02 11.57
CA ASP A 365 -17.58 0.17 12.51
C ASP A 365 -17.28 -1.20 11.88
N VAL A 366 -16.08 -1.68 12.14
CA VAL A 366 -15.72 -3.07 11.85
C VAL A 366 -16.36 -3.92 12.93
N THR A 367 -17.10 -4.94 12.52
CA THR A 367 -17.71 -5.90 13.44
C THR A 367 -16.81 -7.13 13.48
N HIS A 368 -16.49 -7.59 14.67
CA HIS A 368 -15.70 -8.79 14.92
C HIS A 368 -16.59 -9.88 15.47
N PHE A 369 -16.54 -11.04 14.83
CA PHE A 369 -17.21 -12.25 15.29
C PHE A 369 -16.16 -13.34 15.49
N THR A 370 -16.32 -14.10 16.57
CA THR A 370 -15.48 -15.27 16.85
C THR A 370 -16.38 -16.47 17.10
N ASP A 371 -16.02 -17.60 16.53
CA ASP A 371 -16.69 -18.88 16.75
C ASP A 371 -15.66 -19.99 16.94
N PHE A 372 -16.03 -21.05 17.63
CA PHE A 372 -15.17 -22.19 17.83
C PHE A 372 -15.75 -23.43 17.14
N ASP A 373 -15.04 -23.91 16.12
CA ASP A 373 -15.41 -25.15 15.44
C ASP A 373 -14.89 -26.37 16.22
N ILE A 374 -15.80 -27.03 16.88
CA ILE A 374 -15.51 -28.23 17.68
C ILE A 374 -15.00 -29.38 16.82
N LYS A 375 -15.40 -29.44 15.54
CA LYS A 375 -15.04 -30.56 14.67
C LYS A 375 -13.57 -30.53 14.27
N PHE A 376 -13.05 -29.34 14.04
CA PHE A 376 -11.67 -29.11 13.57
C PHE A 376 -10.76 -28.56 14.67
N ASN A 377 -11.25 -28.35 15.89
CA ASN A 377 -10.52 -27.77 17.02
C ASN A 377 -9.90 -26.41 16.67
N GLN A 378 -10.66 -25.58 15.96
CA GLN A 378 -10.20 -24.28 15.41
C GLN A 378 -11.03 -23.14 15.97
N LEU A 379 -10.34 -22.02 16.27
CA LEU A 379 -10.96 -20.73 16.53
C LEU A 379 -11.09 -19.99 15.21
N GLN A 380 -12.33 -19.68 14.81
CA GLN A 380 -12.61 -18.89 13.61
C GLN A 380 -12.84 -17.44 14.00
N SER A 381 -12.22 -16.53 13.29
CA SER A 381 -12.36 -15.09 13.43
C SER A 381 -12.89 -14.50 12.11
N LEU A 382 -13.90 -13.66 12.21
CA LEU A 382 -14.46 -12.93 11.09
C LEU A 382 -14.47 -11.43 11.42
N LEU A 383 -13.75 -10.65 10.62
CA LEU A 383 -13.91 -9.21 10.62
C LEU A 383 -14.71 -8.79 9.39
N GLU A 384 -15.77 -8.05 9.60
CA GLU A 384 -16.57 -7.52 8.51
C GLU A 384 -16.89 -6.04 8.67
N THR A 385 -17.06 -5.38 7.54
CA THR A 385 -17.58 -4.02 7.47
C THR A 385 -18.50 -3.90 6.27
N ARG A 386 -19.60 -3.16 6.41
CA ARG A 386 -20.54 -2.93 5.31
C ARG A 386 -20.49 -1.48 4.89
N LYS A 387 -19.87 -1.23 3.73
CA LYS A 387 -19.59 0.12 3.22
C LYS A 387 -20.00 0.29 1.77
N SER A 388 -20.27 1.52 1.41
CA SER A 388 -20.31 2.00 0.02
C SER A 388 -19.39 3.22 -0.11
N GLY A 389 -18.87 3.48 -1.30
CA GLY A 389 -17.95 4.58 -1.49
C GLY A 389 -18.04 5.23 -2.87
N GLN A 390 -17.87 6.55 -2.92
CA GLN A 390 -17.74 7.30 -4.17
C GLN A 390 -17.19 8.71 -3.95
N LEU A 391 -16.64 9.31 -5.01
CA LEU A 391 -16.33 10.73 -5.03
C LEU A 391 -17.63 11.54 -4.92
N THR A 392 -17.66 12.50 -4.01
CA THR A 392 -18.82 13.36 -3.72
C THR A 392 -18.81 14.65 -4.52
N ARG A 393 -17.66 15.07 -5.04
CA ARG A 393 -17.47 16.29 -5.82
C ARG A 393 -17.07 16.01 -7.25
N ILE A 394 -17.54 16.84 -8.17
CA ILE A 394 -17.17 16.82 -9.59
C ILE A 394 -15.72 17.28 -9.73
N LYS A 395 -14.95 16.57 -10.59
CA LYS A 395 -13.55 16.89 -10.92
C LYS A 395 -12.68 17.10 -9.67
N SER A 396 -12.85 16.22 -8.68
CA SER A 396 -12.12 16.27 -7.42
C SER A 396 -10.89 15.38 -7.38
N ALA A 397 -10.66 14.58 -8.41
CA ALA A 397 -9.47 13.75 -8.57
C ALA A 397 -8.79 14.02 -9.92
N ILE A 398 -7.46 13.85 -9.94
CA ILE A 398 -6.64 13.87 -11.16
C ILE A 398 -5.87 12.56 -11.18
N VAL A 399 -5.97 11.83 -12.26
CA VAL A 399 -5.23 10.61 -12.51
C VAL A 399 -4.22 10.89 -13.61
N ILE A 400 -2.99 10.49 -13.38
CA ILE A 400 -1.88 10.65 -14.30
C ILE A 400 -1.48 9.27 -14.81
N GLU A 401 -1.53 9.11 -16.11
CA GLU A 401 -1.34 7.85 -16.82
C GLU A 401 -0.37 8.03 -17.98
N GLU A 402 0.15 6.92 -18.47
CA GLU A 402 0.95 6.85 -19.69
C GLU A 402 0.29 5.86 -20.66
N ILE A 403 0.23 6.22 -21.93
CA ILE A 403 -0.25 5.31 -22.97
C ILE A 403 0.89 4.35 -23.33
N VAL A 404 0.67 3.04 -23.04
CA VAL A 404 1.65 1.99 -23.35
C VAL A 404 1.25 1.20 -24.58
N THR A 405 2.24 0.85 -25.39
CA THR A 405 2.06 -0.02 -26.56
C THR A 405 2.11 -1.51 -26.16
N ASP A 406 1.51 -2.38 -26.97
CA ASP A 406 1.43 -3.82 -26.65
C ASP A 406 2.79 -4.50 -26.52
N SER A 407 3.86 -3.93 -27.07
CA SER A 407 5.23 -4.45 -26.95
C SER A 407 5.83 -4.26 -25.56
N GLU A 408 5.35 -3.31 -24.79
CA GLU A 408 5.84 -2.99 -23.43
C GLU A 408 5.03 -3.68 -22.34
N ALA A 409 3.82 -4.13 -22.66
CA ALA A 409 2.95 -4.85 -21.73
C ALA A 409 3.36 -6.30 -21.45
N HIS A 410 4.40 -6.83 -22.11
CA HIS A 410 4.86 -8.20 -21.97
C HIS A 410 6.22 -8.36 -21.27
N VAL A 411 6.77 -7.28 -20.71
CA VAL A 411 8.00 -7.32 -19.91
C VAL A 411 7.63 -7.28 -18.43
N VAL A 412 7.02 -8.36 -17.95
CA VAL A 412 6.95 -8.72 -16.52
C VAL A 412 7.07 -10.23 -16.40
#